data_af762699cb2893916f362a5cec274956
#
_entry.id   af762699cb2893916f362a5cec274956
#
_cell.length_a   1.000
_cell.length_b   1.000
_cell.length_c   1.000
_cell.angle_alpha   90.00
_cell.angle_beta   90.00
_cell.angle_gamma   90.00
#
_symmetry.space_group_name_H-M   'P 1'
#
loop_
_entity.id
_entity.type
_entity.pdbx_description
1 polymer ?
#
loop_
_entity_poly.entity_id
_entity_poly.type
_entity_poly.pdbx_seq_one_letter_code
_entity_poly.pdbx_strand_id
1 'polypeptide(L)'
;MGFYYEHILPHLISLGMKNRRLAPYRERIVSQAEGRVLEIGIGSGLNLPFYSNRATEVLGLDPHPKLLAMVSQRQRPAPVELIEGSAESIPLDDGSVDTVVTTWTLCSVPDARKALGEMRRVLRPGGRLLLVEHGLAPDEQVRKWQHRLTPAWKRIAGGCHLDRPIPDLVQAAGFQIVQLQTGYMPGPRPMTFMYEAVASAA
;
A
#
# COMPACT_ATOMS: atom_id res chain seq x y z
N MET A 1 13.11 19.70 2.04
CA MET A 1 11.84 19.39 1.30
C MET A 1 10.95 20.62 1.33
N GLY A 2 10.15 20.89 0.31
CA GLY A 2 9.41 22.15 0.24
C GLY A 2 8.13 22.12 1.07
N PHE A 3 7.65 23.31 1.49
CA PHE A 3 6.42 23.53 2.27
C PHE A 3 5.21 22.73 1.78
N TYR A 4 5.07 22.55 0.47
CA TYR A 4 4.01 21.74 -0.15
C TYR A 4 4.03 20.28 0.33
N TYR A 5 5.20 19.61 0.30
CA TYR A 5 5.34 18.21 0.67
C TYR A 5 5.14 17.97 2.17
N GLU A 6 5.53 18.93 2.99
CA GLU A 6 5.44 18.79 4.45
C GLU A 6 4.07 19.18 5.01
N HIS A 7 3.35 20.12 4.39
CA HIS A 7 2.18 20.73 5.01
C HIS A 7 0.88 20.56 4.22
N ILE A 8 0.95 20.48 2.90
CA ILE A 8 -0.25 20.43 2.04
C ILE A 8 -0.53 19.01 1.55
N LEU A 9 0.48 18.36 1.00
CA LEU A 9 0.34 17.04 0.36
C LEU A 9 -0.23 15.96 1.30
N PRO A 10 0.17 15.82 2.59
CA PRO A 10 -0.40 14.83 3.49
C PRO A 10 -1.92 14.98 3.68
N HIS A 11 -2.41 16.21 3.76
CA HIS A 11 -3.84 16.48 3.86
C HIS A 11 -4.59 16.13 2.57
N LEU A 12 -4.02 16.47 1.41
CA LEU A 12 -4.60 16.12 0.11
C LEU A 12 -4.65 14.61 -0.11
N ILE A 13 -3.57 13.90 0.23
CA ILE A 13 -3.53 12.43 0.18
C ILE A 13 -4.63 11.87 1.10
N SER A 14 -4.65 12.27 2.37
CA SER A 14 -5.66 11.78 3.34
C SER A 14 -7.08 12.03 2.84
N LEU A 15 -7.36 13.19 2.26
CA LEU A 15 -8.69 13.52 1.70
C LEU A 15 -9.03 12.66 0.49
N GLY A 16 -8.10 12.53 -0.48
CA GLY A 16 -8.29 11.72 -1.67
C GLY A 16 -8.52 10.25 -1.34
N MET A 17 -7.79 9.73 -0.35
CA MET A 17 -7.89 8.34 0.09
C MET A 17 -9.15 8.03 0.91
N LYS A 18 -9.92 9.04 1.37
CA LYS A 18 -11.24 8.89 1.99
C LYS A 18 -12.37 8.63 0.98
N ASN A 19 -12.06 8.57 -0.32
CA ASN A 19 -13.05 8.29 -1.35
C ASN A 19 -13.77 6.95 -1.06
N ARG A 20 -15.10 6.99 -0.95
CA ARG A 20 -15.94 5.81 -0.66
C ARG A 20 -15.78 4.69 -1.68
N ARG A 21 -15.38 4.99 -2.92
CA ARG A 21 -15.12 3.98 -3.96
C ARG A 21 -13.93 3.07 -3.63
N LEU A 22 -13.05 3.48 -2.72
CA LEU A 22 -11.89 2.70 -2.27
C LEU A 22 -12.24 1.72 -1.13
N ALA A 23 -13.36 1.97 -0.42
CA ALA A 23 -13.77 1.14 0.71
C ALA A 23 -13.97 -0.35 0.35
N PRO A 24 -14.64 -0.73 -0.77
CA PRO A 24 -14.80 -2.14 -1.13
C PRO A 24 -13.47 -2.87 -1.38
N TYR A 25 -12.45 -2.18 -1.90
CA TYR A 25 -11.11 -2.75 -2.08
C TYR A 25 -10.45 -3.05 -0.73
N ARG A 26 -10.54 -2.10 0.21
CA ARG A 26 -10.04 -2.30 1.57
C ARG A 26 -10.74 -3.47 2.25
N GLU A 27 -12.06 -3.52 2.16
CA GLU A 27 -12.86 -4.57 2.78
C GLU A 27 -12.47 -5.95 2.28
N ARG A 28 -12.32 -6.12 0.96
CA ARG A 28 -11.95 -7.42 0.37
C ARG A 28 -10.54 -7.89 0.74
N ILE A 29 -9.58 -6.99 0.83
CA ILE A 29 -8.17 -7.34 1.03
C ILE A 29 -7.77 -7.22 2.50
N VAL A 30 -8.02 -6.09 3.16
CA VAL A 30 -7.56 -5.85 4.53
C VAL A 30 -8.22 -6.79 5.53
N SER A 31 -9.51 -7.16 5.32
CA SER A 31 -10.22 -8.11 6.18
C SER A 31 -9.62 -9.52 6.20
N GLN A 32 -8.77 -9.85 5.24
CA GLN A 32 -8.07 -11.14 5.17
C GLN A 32 -6.79 -11.18 6.03
N ALA A 33 -6.35 -10.03 6.55
CA ALA A 33 -5.16 -9.97 7.41
C ALA A 33 -5.37 -10.74 8.72
N GLU A 34 -4.35 -11.46 9.15
CA GLU A 34 -4.37 -12.28 10.36
C GLU A 34 -3.02 -12.28 11.08
N GLY A 35 -3.06 -12.61 12.36
CA GLY A 35 -1.89 -12.63 13.23
C GLY A 35 -1.31 -11.24 13.47
N ARG A 36 -0.01 -11.15 13.61
CA ARG A 36 0.75 -9.90 13.71
C ARG A 36 0.89 -9.28 12.33
N VAL A 37 0.30 -8.12 12.13
CA VAL A 37 0.18 -7.46 10.82
C VAL A 37 1.13 -6.26 10.74
N LEU A 38 1.87 -6.14 9.64
CA LEU A 38 2.56 -4.91 9.29
C LEU A 38 1.81 -4.22 8.14
N GLU A 39 1.33 -3.00 8.38
CA GLU A 39 0.75 -2.15 7.34
C GLU A 39 1.80 -1.16 6.83
N ILE A 40 2.15 -1.26 5.55
CA ILE A 40 3.08 -0.35 4.88
C ILE A 40 2.31 0.84 4.30
N GLY A 41 2.71 2.04 4.71
CA GLY A 41 2.01 3.28 4.34
C GLY A 41 0.66 3.40 5.01
N ILE A 42 0.60 3.21 6.34
CA ILE A 42 -0.65 3.32 7.10
C ILE A 42 -1.33 4.68 6.93
N GLY A 43 -0.56 5.72 6.64
CA GLY A 43 -1.08 7.07 6.43
C GLY A 43 -1.89 7.57 7.62
N SER A 44 -3.14 7.99 7.37
CA SER A 44 -4.07 8.43 8.42
C SER A 44 -4.93 7.30 9.00
N GLY A 45 -4.56 6.03 8.81
CA GLY A 45 -5.22 4.87 9.41
C GLY A 45 -6.54 4.46 8.76
N LEU A 46 -6.72 4.72 7.47
CA LEU A 46 -7.98 4.46 6.77
C LEU A 46 -8.30 2.98 6.58
N ASN A 47 -7.33 2.10 6.73
CA ASN A 47 -7.52 0.65 6.69
C ASN A 47 -7.97 0.07 8.05
N LEU A 48 -7.69 0.75 9.15
CA LEU A 48 -7.93 0.23 10.51
C LEU A 48 -9.35 -0.30 10.75
N PRO A 49 -10.43 0.35 10.26
CA PRO A 49 -11.79 -0.17 10.42
C PRO A 49 -12.09 -1.46 9.65
N PHE A 50 -11.23 -1.88 8.71
CA PHE A 50 -11.44 -3.05 7.85
C PHE A 50 -10.69 -4.29 8.32
N TYR A 51 -9.80 -4.17 9.31
CA TYR A 51 -9.20 -5.35 9.93
C TYR A 51 -10.26 -6.16 10.67
N SER A 52 -10.16 -7.48 10.54
CA SER A 52 -11.01 -8.40 11.30
C SER A 52 -10.36 -8.74 12.65
N ASN A 53 -11.09 -9.47 13.51
CA ASN A 53 -10.59 -9.98 14.78
C ASN A 53 -9.49 -11.06 14.62
N ARG A 54 -9.16 -11.45 13.40
CA ARG A 54 -8.02 -12.35 13.10
C ARG A 54 -6.68 -11.62 13.20
N ALA A 55 -6.65 -10.31 12.99
CA ALA A 55 -5.49 -9.50 13.28
C ALA A 55 -5.35 -9.33 14.81
N THR A 56 -4.22 -9.78 15.35
CA THR A 56 -3.94 -9.72 16.79
C THR A 56 -3.22 -8.43 17.19
N GLU A 57 -2.47 -7.85 16.27
CA GLU A 57 -1.72 -6.60 16.42
C GLU A 57 -1.52 -5.98 15.02
N VAL A 58 -1.53 -4.65 14.94
CA VAL A 58 -1.21 -3.93 13.71
C VAL A 58 -0.05 -2.97 13.98
N LEU A 59 1.05 -3.20 13.27
CA LEU A 59 2.20 -2.30 13.21
C LEU A 59 2.04 -1.40 11.98
N GLY A 60 1.81 -0.12 12.18
CA GLY A 60 1.59 0.83 11.08
C GLY A 60 2.85 1.62 10.76
N LEU A 61 3.47 1.36 9.62
CA LEU A 61 4.67 2.04 9.14
C LEU A 61 4.32 3.16 8.15
N ASP A 62 4.82 4.37 8.40
CA ASP A 62 4.74 5.49 7.45
C ASP A 62 5.93 6.44 7.66
N PRO A 63 6.54 6.99 6.60
CA PRO A 63 7.65 7.94 6.72
C PRO A 63 7.19 9.36 7.11
N HIS A 64 5.88 9.63 7.15
CA HIS A 64 5.34 10.98 7.37
C HIS A 64 4.71 11.11 8.77
N PRO A 65 5.40 11.73 9.75
CA PRO A 65 4.89 11.85 11.12
C PRO A 65 3.54 12.59 11.20
N LYS A 66 3.26 13.51 10.27
CA LYS A 66 1.96 14.20 10.20
C LYS A 66 0.81 13.27 9.82
N LEU A 67 1.05 12.29 8.95
CA LEU A 67 0.03 11.28 8.63
C LEU A 67 -0.20 10.35 9.82
N LEU A 68 0.87 9.90 10.48
CA LEU A 68 0.78 9.09 11.70
C LEU A 68 0.01 9.82 12.81
N ALA A 69 0.23 11.12 12.98
CA ALA A 69 -0.51 11.94 13.95
C ALA A 69 -2.02 12.05 13.65
N MET A 70 -2.44 11.80 12.39
CA MET A 70 -3.86 11.80 12.01
C MET A 70 -4.54 10.45 12.29
N VAL A 71 -3.80 9.41 12.68
CA VAL A 71 -4.36 8.09 12.96
C VAL A 71 -5.29 8.18 14.16
N SER A 72 -6.58 7.99 13.91
CA SER A 72 -7.61 8.03 14.94
C SER A 72 -7.49 6.82 15.88
N GLN A 73 -7.61 7.07 17.19
CA GLN A 73 -7.71 6.01 18.21
C GLN A 73 -9.08 5.29 18.18
N ARG A 74 -10.03 5.74 17.37
CA ARG A 74 -11.39 5.23 17.33
C ARG A 74 -11.52 4.01 16.43
N GLN A 75 -12.24 2.98 16.91
CA GLN A 75 -12.57 1.73 16.18
C GLN A 75 -11.34 0.97 15.65
N ARG A 76 -10.68 0.27 16.55
CA ARG A 76 -9.58 -0.62 16.24
C ARG A 76 -9.94 -2.04 16.67
N PRO A 77 -9.98 -3.01 15.78
CA PRO A 77 -10.23 -4.40 16.17
C PRO A 77 -9.04 -5.02 16.91
N ALA A 78 -7.83 -4.44 16.79
CA ALA A 78 -6.59 -4.89 17.40
C ALA A 78 -5.78 -3.70 17.95
N PRO A 79 -4.84 -3.93 18.89
CA PRO A 79 -3.81 -2.97 19.27
C PRO A 79 -3.04 -2.45 18.04
N VAL A 80 -2.76 -1.14 18.01
CA VAL A 80 -2.02 -0.52 16.91
C VAL A 80 -0.80 0.20 17.46
N GLU A 81 0.37 -0.16 16.96
CA GLU A 81 1.63 0.54 17.16
C GLU A 81 1.99 1.32 15.89
N LEU A 82 2.41 2.57 16.04
CA LEU A 82 2.79 3.43 14.92
C LEU A 82 4.31 3.55 14.87
N ILE A 83 4.88 3.28 13.70
CA ILE A 83 6.30 3.29 13.45
C ILE A 83 6.61 4.34 12.37
N GLU A 84 7.42 5.34 12.71
CA GLU A 84 7.97 6.24 11.71
C GLU A 84 9.15 5.57 11.01
N GLY A 85 9.04 5.35 9.70
CA GLY A 85 10.09 4.66 8.95
C GLY A 85 9.77 4.48 7.47
N SER A 86 10.78 4.02 6.73
CA SER A 86 10.69 3.76 5.29
C SER A 86 10.38 2.28 5.02
N ALA A 87 9.53 2.04 4.03
CA ALA A 87 9.30 0.70 3.49
C ALA A 87 10.57 0.05 2.90
N GLU A 88 11.56 0.86 2.55
CA GLU A 88 12.85 0.41 2.00
C GLU A 88 13.86 -0.01 3.09
N SER A 89 13.52 0.19 4.37
CA SER A 89 14.33 -0.19 5.54
C SER A 89 13.39 -0.33 6.73
N ILE A 90 12.73 -1.47 6.82
CA ILE A 90 11.72 -1.74 7.84
C ILE A 90 12.42 -2.07 9.16
N PRO A 91 12.16 -1.32 10.26
CA PRO A 91 12.83 -1.51 11.55
C PRO A 91 12.21 -2.66 12.36
N LEU A 92 12.08 -3.83 11.75
CA LEU A 92 11.58 -5.06 12.35
C LEU A 92 12.54 -6.20 12.02
N ASP A 93 12.57 -7.21 12.89
CA ASP A 93 13.36 -8.41 12.71
C ASP A 93 12.84 -9.26 11.54
N ASP A 94 13.72 -10.11 10.99
CA ASP A 94 13.37 -11.11 10.00
C ASP A 94 12.31 -12.05 10.53
N GLY A 95 11.32 -12.40 9.70
CA GLY A 95 10.28 -13.36 10.06
C GLY A 95 9.46 -12.98 11.30
N SER A 96 9.24 -11.67 11.53
CA SER A 96 8.58 -11.16 12.74
C SER A 96 7.08 -10.92 12.60
N VAL A 97 6.52 -10.99 11.37
CA VAL A 97 5.09 -10.72 11.12
C VAL A 97 4.44 -11.84 10.29
N ASP A 98 3.14 -12.04 10.50
CA ASP A 98 2.35 -13.06 9.81
C ASP A 98 1.79 -12.54 8.48
N THR A 99 1.42 -11.25 8.46
CA THR A 99 0.82 -10.60 7.29
C THR A 99 1.45 -9.23 7.06
N VAL A 100 1.78 -8.93 5.82
CA VAL A 100 2.08 -7.57 5.36
C VAL A 100 0.91 -7.06 4.52
N VAL A 101 0.43 -5.86 4.82
CA VAL A 101 -0.63 -5.16 4.07
C VAL A 101 -0.03 -3.92 3.43
N THR A 102 -0.29 -3.69 2.15
CA THR A 102 0.06 -2.44 1.46
C THR A 102 -1.09 -2.01 0.55
N THR A 103 -1.52 -0.76 0.68
CA THR A 103 -2.61 -0.23 -0.13
C THR A 103 -2.25 1.16 -0.66
N TRP A 104 -2.20 1.30 -1.98
CA TRP A 104 -1.84 2.56 -2.70
C TRP A 104 -0.52 3.17 -2.20
N THR A 105 0.43 2.33 -1.83
CA THR A 105 1.74 2.75 -1.29
C THR A 105 2.87 2.38 -2.24
N LEU A 106 2.87 1.16 -2.80
CA LEU A 106 3.92 0.71 -3.73
C LEU A 106 4.05 1.61 -4.96
N CYS A 107 2.97 2.27 -5.37
CA CYS A 107 3.03 3.24 -6.47
C CYS A 107 3.90 4.47 -6.14
N SER A 108 4.07 4.82 -4.86
CA SER A 108 4.73 6.05 -4.41
C SER A 108 6.11 5.82 -3.77
N VAL A 109 6.40 4.61 -3.30
CA VAL A 109 7.71 4.27 -2.72
C VAL A 109 8.82 4.49 -3.77
N PRO A 110 9.93 5.16 -3.46
CA PRO A 110 11.00 5.41 -4.42
C PRO A 110 11.54 4.14 -5.07
N ASP A 111 11.96 3.15 -4.28
CA ASP A 111 12.40 1.84 -4.73
C ASP A 111 11.44 0.72 -4.30
N ALA A 112 10.48 0.41 -5.16
CA ALA A 112 9.48 -0.63 -4.89
C ALA A 112 10.10 -2.04 -4.79
N ARG A 113 11.22 -2.31 -5.46
CA ARG A 113 11.90 -3.62 -5.38
C ARG A 113 12.53 -3.81 -4.00
N LYS A 114 13.21 -2.78 -3.51
CA LYS A 114 13.81 -2.79 -2.17
C LYS A 114 12.73 -2.91 -1.10
N ALA A 115 11.63 -2.14 -1.22
CA ALA A 115 10.50 -2.23 -0.30
C ALA A 115 9.88 -3.64 -0.27
N LEU A 116 9.64 -4.25 -1.43
CA LEU A 116 9.13 -5.62 -1.50
C LEU A 116 10.11 -6.64 -0.92
N GLY A 117 11.42 -6.45 -1.10
CA GLY A 117 12.44 -7.27 -0.47
C GLY A 117 12.39 -7.19 1.06
N GLU A 118 12.23 -5.99 1.61
CA GLU A 118 12.06 -5.79 3.04
C GLU A 118 10.73 -6.38 3.57
N MET A 119 9.63 -6.21 2.84
CA MET A 119 8.36 -6.85 3.17
C MET A 119 8.49 -8.38 3.22
N ARG A 120 9.25 -8.97 2.28
CA ARG A 120 9.52 -10.41 2.29
C ARG A 120 10.40 -10.82 3.46
N ARG A 121 11.43 -10.04 3.79
CA ARG A 121 12.34 -10.29 4.92
C ARG A 121 11.62 -10.38 6.25
N VAL A 122 10.71 -9.44 6.52
CA VAL A 122 9.98 -9.40 7.80
C VAL A 122 8.85 -10.41 7.91
N LEU A 123 8.37 -10.97 6.79
CA LEU A 123 7.35 -12.03 6.79
C LEU A 123 7.94 -13.35 7.27
N ARG A 124 7.18 -14.06 8.12
CA ARG A 124 7.47 -15.45 8.49
C ARG A 124 7.39 -16.37 7.28
N PRO A 125 8.07 -17.53 7.31
CA PRO A 125 7.81 -18.58 6.33
C PRO A 125 6.30 -18.89 6.27
N GLY A 126 5.73 -18.89 5.07
CA GLY A 126 4.28 -19.04 4.86
C GLY A 126 3.44 -17.78 5.15
N GLY A 127 4.06 -16.68 5.56
CA GLY A 127 3.38 -15.39 5.73
C GLY A 127 2.86 -14.83 4.41
N ARG A 128 1.90 -13.90 4.49
CA ARG A 128 1.18 -13.39 3.32
C ARG A 128 1.37 -11.90 3.11
N LEU A 129 1.50 -11.51 1.84
CA LEU A 129 1.40 -10.15 1.37
C LEU A 129 0.00 -9.91 0.79
N LEU A 130 -0.72 -8.95 1.35
CA LEU A 130 -2.02 -8.50 0.88
C LEU A 130 -1.86 -7.11 0.28
N LEU A 131 -2.26 -6.92 -0.98
CA LEU A 131 -2.07 -5.63 -1.63
C LEU A 131 -3.29 -5.15 -2.41
N VAL A 132 -3.49 -3.83 -2.38
CA VAL A 132 -4.35 -3.08 -3.30
C VAL A 132 -3.53 -1.94 -3.88
N GLU A 133 -3.32 -1.94 -5.18
CA GLU A 133 -2.52 -0.91 -5.85
C GLU A 133 -3.14 -0.51 -7.18
N HIS A 134 -2.91 0.72 -7.60
CA HIS A 134 -3.07 1.05 -9.00
C HIS A 134 -1.74 0.88 -9.74
N GLY A 135 -1.79 0.64 -11.04
CA GLY A 135 -0.56 0.46 -11.80
C GLY A 135 -0.78 0.33 -13.30
N LEU A 136 0.19 -0.27 -13.99
CA LEU A 136 0.22 -0.38 -15.44
C LEU A 136 -1.01 -1.10 -15.97
N ALA A 137 -1.76 -0.44 -16.84
CA ALA A 137 -2.96 -1.01 -17.45
C ALA A 137 -2.62 -1.98 -18.60
N PRO A 138 -3.48 -2.97 -18.90
CA PRO A 138 -3.28 -3.89 -20.03
C PRO A 138 -3.48 -3.21 -21.40
N ASP A 139 -4.30 -2.17 -21.47
CA ASP A 139 -4.64 -1.48 -22.72
C ASP A 139 -3.46 -0.62 -23.20
N GLU A 140 -3.00 -0.83 -24.43
CA GLU A 140 -1.85 -0.13 -24.99
C GLU A 140 -2.03 1.40 -25.02
N GLN A 141 -3.22 1.89 -25.39
CA GLN A 141 -3.49 3.33 -25.42
C GLN A 141 -3.46 3.94 -24.02
N VAL A 142 -3.98 3.21 -23.00
CA VAL A 142 -3.94 3.66 -21.61
C VAL A 142 -2.51 3.70 -21.11
N ARG A 143 -1.68 2.68 -21.41
CA ARG A 143 -0.25 2.67 -21.07
C ARG A 143 0.50 3.84 -21.65
N LYS A 144 0.27 4.20 -22.92
CA LYS A 144 0.87 5.39 -23.54
C LYS A 144 0.55 6.66 -22.75
N TRP A 145 -0.69 6.81 -22.28
CA TRP A 145 -1.07 7.92 -21.43
C TRP A 145 -0.45 7.84 -20.04
N GLN A 146 -0.41 6.67 -19.42
CA GLN A 146 0.26 6.48 -18.12
C GLN A 146 1.72 6.92 -18.18
N HIS A 147 2.49 6.44 -19.16
CA HIS A 147 3.91 6.84 -19.34
C HIS A 147 4.09 8.34 -19.57
N ARG A 148 3.20 8.98 -20.35
CA ARG A 148 3.26 10.43 -20.59
C ARG A 148 2.92 11.26 -19.35
N LEU A 149 1.97 10.81 -18.55
CA LEU A 149 1.48 11.55 -17.38
C LEU A 149 2.34 11.33 -16.15
N THR A 150 2.95 10.16 -15.99
CA THR A 150 3.72 9.77 -14.79
C THR A 150 4.79 10.81 -14.40
N PRO A 151 5.62 11.38 -15.30
CA PRO A 151 6.65 12.34 -14.89
C PRO A 151 6.10 13.60 -14.20
N ALA A 152 4.96 14.13 -14.68
CA ALA A 152 4.30 15.27 -14.07
C ALA A 152 3.54 14.87 -12.81
N TRP A 153 2.83 13.72 -12.86
CA TRP A 153 2.05 13.19 -11.75
C TRP A 153 2.89 12.92 -10.50
N LYS A 154 4.07 12.32 -10.65
CA LYS A 154 5.02 12.08 -9.55
C LYS A 154 5.35 13.34 -8.76
N ARG A 155 5.46 14.49 -9.43
CA ARG A 155 5.82 15.75 -8.77
C ARG A 155 4.72 16.32 -7.89
N ILE A 156 3.47 16.03 -8.20
CA ILE A 156 2.31 16.59 -7.49
C ILE A 156 1.61 15.60 -6.58
N ALA A 157 1.80 14.30 -6.82
CA ALA A 157 1.11 13.21 -6.11
C ALA A 157 2.07 12.36 -5.25
N GLY A 158 3.03 12.98 -4.58
CA GLY A 158 3.88 12.30 -3.59
C GLY A 158 4.73 11.15 -4.15
N GLY A 159 5.25 11.28 -5.36
CA GLY A 159 6.07 10.24 -5.99
C GLY A 159 5.27 9.14 -6.69
N CYS A 160 3.94 9.23 -6.74
CA CYS A 160 3.08 8.19 -7.29
C CYS A 160 3.34 7.94 -8.79
N HIS A 161 3.62 6.68 -9.14
CA HIS A 161 3.79 6.17 -10.51
C HIS A 161 2.48 5.56 -11.00
N LEU A 162 1.99 6.01 -12.15
CA LEU A 162 0.78 5.45 -12.77
C LEU A 162 1.05 4.14 -13.51
N ASP A 163 2.29 3.84 -13.81
CA ASP A 163 2.75 2.84 -14.78
C ASP A 163 3.62 1.72 -14.16
N ARG A 164 3.51 1.45 -12.84
CA ARG A 164 4.22 0.33 -12.23
C ARG A 164 3.57 -1.01 -12.58
N PRO A 165 4.34 -1.99 -13.09
CA PRO A 165 3.87 -3.34 -13.35
C PRO A 165 3.83 -4.13 -12.02
N ILE A 166 2.77 -3.95 -11.24
CA ILE A 166 2.67 -4.45 -9.86
C ILE A 166 2.91 -5.97 -9.77
N PRO A 167 2.27 -6.83 -10.58
CA PRO A 167 2.50 -8.27 -10.49
C PRO A 167 3.95 -8.68 -10.76
N ASP A 168 4.59 -8.05 -11.75
CA ASP A 168 5.98 -8.36 -12.12
C ASP A 168 6.95 -7.97 -10.98
N LEU A 169 6.69 -6.83 -10.31
CA LEU A 169 7.48 -6.39 -9.16
C LEU A 169 7.34 -7.36 -7.98
N VAL A 170 6.12 -7.82 -7.69
CA VAL A 170 5.82 -8.76 -6.61
C VAL A 170 6.51 -10.10 -6.87
N GLN A 171 6.41 -10.64 -8.09
CA GLN A 171 7.06 -11.90 -8.48
C GLN A 171 8.59 -11.77 -8.48
N ALA A 172 9.12 -10.67 -9.00
CA ALA A 172 10.58 -10.43 -9.01
C ALA A 172 11.19 -10.30 -7.61
N ALA A 173 10.39 -9.95 -6.59
CA ALA A 173 10.79 -9.96 -5.19
C ALA A 173 10.71 -11.34 -4.53
N GLY A 174 10.34 -12.40 -5.29
CA GLY A 174 10.27 -13.77 -4.80
C GLY A 174 8.96 -14.14 -4.10
N PHE A 175 7.89 -13.37 -4.32
CA PHE A 175 6.56 -13.76 -3.89
C PHE A 175 5.86 -14.62 -4.93
N GLN A 176 5.07 -15.59 -4.48
CA GLN A 176 4.13 -16.33 -5.31
C GLN A 176 2.75 -15.68 -5.20
N ILE A 177 2.21 -15.16 -6.30
CA ILE A 177 0.85 -14.61 -6.34
C ILE A 177 -0.14 -15.78 -6.31
N VAL A 178 -0.94 -15.86 -5.24
CA VAL A 178 -1.95 -16.89 -5.03
C VAL A 178 -3.32 -16.47 -5.60
N GLN A 179 -3.63 -15.19 -5.44
CA GLN A 179 -4.86 -14.59 -5.97
C GLN A 179 -4.53 -13.26 -6.62
N LEU A 180 -5.13 -12.99 -7.77
CA LEU A 180 -5.01 -11.72 -8.47
C LEU A 180 -6.34 -11.35 -9.11
N GLN A 181 -6.86 -10.20 -8.72
CA GLN A 181 -8.02 -9.57 -9.36
C GLN A 181 -7.60 -8.21 -9.90
N THR A 182 -8.01 -7.89 -11.12
CA THR A 182 -7.69 -6.61 -11.75
C THR A 182 -8.93 -6.01 -12.40
N GLY A 183 -8.93 -4.69 -12.56
CA GLY A 183 -10.01 -3.99 -13.22
C GLY A 183 -9.92 -2.49 -13.11
N TYR A 184 -10.75 -1.81 -13.88
CA TYR A 184 -10.88 -0.36 -13.77
C TYR A 184 -11.93 0.03 -12.73
N MET A 185 -11.58 0.91 -11.83
CA MET A 185 -12.60 1.62 -11.06
C MET A 185 -13.13 2.84 -11.85
N PRO A 186 -14.31 3.39 -11.48
CA PRO A 186 -14.84 4.58 -12.14
C PRO A 186 -13.92 5.80 -11.99
N GLY A 187 -13.50 6.41 -13.12
CA GLY A 187 -12.63 7.56 -13.17
C GLY A 187 -11.77 7.63 -14.43
N PRO A 188 -10.78 8.52 -14.51
CA PRO A 188 -9.84 8.61 -15.63
C PRO A 188 -9.01 7.33 -15.77
N ARG A 189 -9.16 6.61 -16.88
CA ARG A 189 -8.54 5.28 -17.09
C ARG A 189 -7.04 5.21 -16.78
N PRO A 190 -6.19 6.20 -17.08
CA PRO A 190 -4.77 6.14 -16.73
C PRO A 190 -4.48 6.05 -15.22
N MET A 191 -5.45 6.41 -14.37
CA MET A 191 -5.29 6.49 -12.91
C MET A 191 -6.06 5.39 -12.17
N THR A 192 -6.87 4.59 -12.87
CA THR A 192 -7.91 3.78 -12.23
C THR A 192 -7.81 2.29 -12.47
N PHE A 193 -6.74 1.81 -13.12
CA PHE A 193 -6.51 0.37 -13.24
C PHE A 193 -5.92 -0.17 -11.94
N MET A 194 -6.68 -1.08 -11.31
CA MET A 194 -6.44 -1.59 -9.96
C MET A 194 -5.96 -3.03 -9.99
N TYR A 195 -5.13 -3.36 -9.03
CA TYR A 195 -4.67 -4.70 -8.69
C TYR A 195 -5.06 -5.00 -7.25
N GLU A 196 -5.73 -6.11 -7.03
CA GLU A 196 -5.97 -6.71 -5.72
C GLU A 196 -5.28 -8.06 -5.72
N ALA A 197 -4.32 -8.26 -4.83
CA ALA A 197 -3.62 -9.54 -4.80
C ALA A 197 -3.35 -10.04 -3.39
N VAL A 198 -3.30 -11.37 -3.30
CA VAL A 198 -2.76 -12.12 -2.18
C VAL A 198 -1.54 -12.87 -2.69
N ALA A 199 -0.40 -12.70 -2.04
CA ALA A 199 0.81 -13.41 -2.38
C ALA A 199 1.44 -14.04 -1.13
N SER A 200 2.11 -15.17 -1.30
CA SER A 200 2.84 -15.87 -0.23
C SER A 200 4.34 -15.60 -0.36
N ALA A 201 5.01 -15.46 0.79
CA ALA A 201 6.46 -15.60 0.86
C ALA A 201 6.78 -17.09 0.73
N ALA A 202 7.50 -17.46 -0.35
CA ALA A 202 8.00 -18.82 -0.52
C ALA A 202 9.14 -19.11 0.48
#